data_79114a30442dfc4f9413fcdba930e4e3
#
_entry.id   79114a30442dfc4f9413fcdba930e4e3
#
_cell.length_a   1.000
_cell.length_b   1.000
_cell.length_c   1.000
_cell.angle_alpha   90.00
_cell.angle_beta   90.00
_cell.angle_gamma   90.00
#
_symmetry.space_group_name_H-M   'P 1'
#
loop_
_entity.id
_entity.type
_entity.pdbx_description
1 polymer ?
#
loop_
_entity_poly.entity_id
_entity_poly.type
_entity_poly.pdbx_seq_one_letter_code
_entity_poly.pdbx_strand_id
1 'polypeptide(L)'
;MPLIVHISDLHVSELGFDEDVFIKAVAEINAINPDMIILTGDLTNNGYYNEFVQATKYLGMFDAPLFAVPGNHDARNLGYETFEELIGECSWKLTKDDEFVVIGLDSSSPDISSGNVGRPQHLWMEHQLDQCVIDELFSIVALHHHVI
;
A
#
# COMPACT_ATOMS: atom_id res chain seq x y z
N MET A 1 10.18 -10.27 -17.08
CA MET A 1 8.81 -10.14 -16.55
C MET A 1 8.95 -9.95 -15.06
N PRO A 2 8.52 -8.83 -14.50
CA PRO A 2 8.69 -8.52 -13.08
C PRO A 2 7.94 -9.51 -12.19
N LEU A 3 8.55 -9.86 -11.07
CA LEU A 3 7.95 -10.65 -10.00
C LEU A 3 7.45 -9.71 -8.91
N ILE A 4 6.15 -9.64 -8.71
CA ILE A 4 5.52 -8.75 -7.74
C ILE A 4 4.86 -9.59 -6.65
N VAL A 5 5.11 -9.24 -5.40
CA VAL A 5 4.41 -9.81 -4.24
C VAL A 5 3.36 -8.81 -3.77
N HIS A 6 2.14 -9.29 -3.58
CA HIS A 6 1.04 -8.50 -3.03
C HIS A 6 0.73 -8.96 -1.62
N ILE A 7 0.69 -8.02 -0.69
CA ILE A 7 0.31 -8.22 0.71
C ILE A 7 -0.74 -7.19 1.12
N SER A 8 -1.52 -7.50 2.14
CA SER A 8 -2.59 -6.64 2.65
C SER A 8 -2.89 -6.98 4.11
N ASP A 9 -3.55 -6.08 4.83
CA ASP A 9 -4.18 -6.35 6.11
C ASP A 9 -3.20 -6.85 7.19
N LEU A 10 -2.09 -6.15 7.38
CA LEU A 10 -1.11 -6.49 8.41
C LEU A 10 -1.65 -6.26 9.83
N HIS A 11 -2.47 -5.23 10.02
CA HIS A 11 -3.10 -4.88 11.31
C HIS A 11 -2.10 -4.82 12.47
N VAL A 12 -0.98 -4.15 12.25
CA VAL A 12 0.04 -3.96 13.29
C VAL A 12 -0.59 -3.26 14.49
N SER A 13 -0.48 -3.89 15.66
CA SER A 13 -1.04 -3.41 16.93
C SER A 13 -0.35 -4.07 18.12
N GLU A 14 -0.55 -3.53 19.32
CA GLU A 14 -0.03 -4.13 20.55
C GLU A 14 -0.71 -5.46 20.89
N LEU A 15 -1.95 -5.65 20.48
CA LEU A 15 -2.76 -6.83 20.77
C LEU A 15 -3.28 -7.44 19.45
N GLY A 16 -2.96 -8.71 19.21
CA GLY A 16 -3.50 -9.47 18.08
C GLY A 16 -2.60 -9.56 16.85
N PHE A 17 -1.53 -8.77 16.77
CA PHE A 17 -0.53 -8.94 15.72
C PHE A 17 0.40 -10.13 16.05
N ASP A 18 0.51 -11.06 15.11
CA ASP A 18 1.37 -12.24 15.24
C ASP A 18 2.73 -11.97 14.60
N GLU A 19 3.67 -11.49 15.41
CA GLU A 19 5.01 -11.14 14.95
C GLU A 19 5.78 -12.34 14.40
N ASP A 20 5.62 -13.53 14.98
CA ASP A 20 6.33 -14.73 14.54
C ASP A 20 5.84 -15.18 13.15
N VAL A 21 4.56 -15.07 12.88
CA VAL A 21 3.99 -15.35 11.55
C VAL A 21 4.47 -14.31 10.56
N PHE A 22 4.49 -13.02 10.93
CA PHE A 22 4.97 -11.95 10.06
C PHE A 22 6.44 -12.13 9.69
N ILE A 23 7.32 -12.41 10.66
CA ILE A 23 8.76 -12.64 10.43
C ILE A 23 8.99 -13.81 9.45
N LYS A 24 8.20 -14.90 9.58
CA LYS A 24 8.27 -16.02 8.62
C LYS A 24 7.86 -15.60 7.21
N ALA A 25 6.76 -14.85 7.08
CA ALA A 25 6.31 -14.34 5.80
C ALA A 25 7.36 -13.43 5.15
N VAL A 26 7.99 -12.53 5.92
CA VAL A 26 9.10 -11.69 5.44
C VAL A 26 10.25 -12.55 4.92
N ALA A 27 10.67 -13.57 5.69
CA ALA A 27 11.77 -14.45 5.27
C ALA A 27 11.45 -15.20 3.97
N GLU A 28 10.20 -15.66 3.79
CA GLU A 28 9.76 -16.32 2.56
C GLU A 28 9.73 -15.34 1.39
N ILE A 29 9.22 -14.13 1.60
CA ILE A 29 9.16 -13.08 0.57
C ILE A 29 10.58 -12.66 0.15
N ASN A 30 11.48 -12.40 1.09
CA ASN A 30 12.87 -12.06 0.78
C ASN A 30 13.60 -13.20 0.05
N ALA A 31 13.30 -14.47 0.40
CA ALA A 31 13.86 -15.63 -0.30
C ALA A 31 13.38 -15.76 -1.77
N ILE A 32 12.17 -15.29 -2.08
CA ILE A 32 11.65 -15.20 -3.46
C ILE A 32 12.37 -14.10 -4.25
N ASN A 33 12.91 -13.09 -3.57
CA ASN A 33 13.57 -11.91 -4.13
C ASN A 33 12.72 -11.21 -5.21
N PRO A 34 11.55 -10.66 -4.84
CA PRO A 34 10.67 -10.01 -5.80
C PRO A 34 11.26 -8.67 -6.27
N ASP A 35 10.85 -8.22 -7.45
CA ASP A 35 11.21 -6.90 -7.97
C ASP A 35 10.51 -5.77 -7.20
N MET A 36 9.33 -6.06 -6.62
CA MET A 36 8.53 -5.11 -5.85
C MET A 36 7.54 -5.83 -4.93
N ILE A 37 7.22 -5.18 -3.82
CA ILE A 37 6.10 -5.54 -2.94
C ILE A 37 5.04 -4.45 -3.03
N ILE A 38 3.78 -4.84 -3.22
CA ILE A 38 2.62 -3.93 -3.17
C ILE A 38 1.82 -4.26 -1.91
N LEU A 39 1.67 -3.27 -1.03
CA LEU A 39 0.88 -3.35 0.20
C LEU A 39 -0.42 -2.56 0.00
N THR A 40 -1.56 -3.25 0.02
CA THR A 40 -2.85 -2.62 -0.21
C THR A 40 -3.65 -2.42 1.07
N GLY A 41 -3.12 -1.58 1.96
CA GLY A 41 -3.82 -1.03 3.11
C GLY A 41 -3.94 -1.93 4.34
N ASP A 42 -4.56 -1.35 5.35
CA ASP A 42 -4.74 -1.89 6.69
C ASP A 42 -3.41 -2.35 7.31
N LEU A 43 -2.42 -1.43 7.19
CA LEU A 43 -1.10 -1.58 7.77
C LEU A 43 -1.17 -1.61 9.31
N THR A 44 -2.01 -0.73 9.86
CA THR A 44 -2.27 -0.59 11.30
C THR A 44 -3.67 -1.07 11.65
N ASN A 45 -3.93 -1.33 12.92
CA ASN A 45 -5.26 -1.74 13.37
C ASN A 45 -6.16 -0.54 13.73
N ASN A 46 -5.59 0.54 14.25
CA ASN A 46 -6.35 1.69 14.74
C ASN A 46 -5.90 3.03 14.17
N GLY A 47 -4.87 3.07 13.34
CA GLY A 47 -4.31 4.32 12.82
C GLY A 47 -3.56 5.15 13.86
N TYR A 48 -3.13 4.56 14.97
CA TYR A 48 -2.36 5.27 15.99
C TYR A 48 -0.91 5.47 15.58
N TYR A 49 -0.32 6.58 15.96
CA TYR A 49 1.07 6.92 15.67
C TYR A 49 2.07 5.83 16.07
N ASN A 50 1.90 5.24 17.26
CA ASN A 50 2.77 4.15 17.72
C ASN A 50 2.64 2.87 16.89
N GLU A 51 1.45 2.56 16.34
CA GLU A 51 1.25 1.43 15.42
C GLU A 51 2.00 1.68 14.11
N PHE A 52 1.94 2.89 13.56
CA PHE A 52 2.71 3.26 12.36
C PHE A 52 4.22 3.21 12.59
N VAL A 53 4.70 3.73 13.73
CA VAL A 53 6.13 3.62 14.10
C VAL A 53 6.58 2.15 14.19
N GLN A 54 5.73 1.26 14.68
CA GLN A 54 6.00 -0.17 14.70
C GLN A 54 5.95 -0.77 13.30
N ALA A 55 4.96 -0.42 12.51
CA ALA A 55 4.79 -0.86 11.14
C ALA A 55 6.00 -0.50 10.25
N THR A 56 6.54 0.73 10.38
CA THR A 56 7.75 1.11 9.63
C THR A 56 8.94 0.21 9.91
N LYS A 57 9.10 -0.28 11.15
CA LYS A 57 10.17 -1.22 11.50
C LYS A 57 9.96 -2.58 10.82
N TYR A 58 8.73 -3.05 10.78
CA TYR A 58 8.38 -4.30 10.10
C TYR A 58 8.54 -4.18 8.58
N LEU A 59 8.08 -3.08 7.99
CA LEU A 59 8.27 -2.83 6.56
C LEU A 59 9.75 -2.75 6.16
N GLY A 60 10.59 -2.21 7.05
CA GLY A 60 12.05 -2.17 6.87
C GLY A 60 12.74 -3.54 6.89
N MET A 61 12.03 -4.64 7.17
CA MET A 61 12.57 -6.01 7.09
C MET A 61 12.48 -6.62 5.69
N PHE A 62 11.75 -6.01 4.77
CA PHE A 62 11.71 -6.42 3.38
C PHE A 62 12.93 -5.89 2.61
N ASP A 63 13.55 -6.76 1.81
CA ASP A 63 14.70 -6.40 0.97
C ASP A 63 14.28 -5.70 -0.32
N ALA A 64 13.09 -6.01 -0.83
CA ALA A 64 12.57 -5.43 -2.06
C ALA A 64 11.91 -4.06 -1.82
N PRO A 65 11.89 -3.17 -2.84
CA PRO A 65 11.13 -1.93 -2.80
C PRO A 65 9.66 -2.18 -2.50
N LEU A 66 9.08 -1.35 -1.62
CA LEU A 66 7.69 -1.48 -1.20
C LEU A 66 6.88 -0.27 -1.67
N PHE A 67 5.71 -0.54 -2.26
CA PHE A 67 4.70 0.42 -2.63
C PHE A 67 3.47 0.21 -1.76
N ALA A 68 3.00 1.24 -1.05
CA ALA A 68 1.87 1.12 -0.13
C ALA A 68 0.76 2.12 -0.45
N VAL A 69 -0.48 1.71 -0.25
CA VAL A 69 -1.66 2.58 -0.17
C VAL A 69 -2.36 2.34 1.17
N PRO A 70 -3.08 3.35 1.72
CA PRO A 70 -3.77 3.19 2.99
C PRO A 70 -5.05 2.35 2.86
N GLY A 71 -5.42 1.71 3.97
CA GLY A 71 -6.73 1.10 4.17
C GLY A 71 -7.61 1.90 5.12
N ASN A 72 -8.82 1.43 5.38
CA ASN A 72 -9.75 2.14 6.26
C ASN A 72 -9.32 2.13 7.73
N HIS A 73 -8.56 1.15 8.18
CA HIS A 73 -7.97 1.14 9.52
C HIS A 73 -6.86 2.17 9.66
N ASP A 74 -6.07 2.36 8.62
CA ASP A 74 -5.00 3.37 8.60
C ASP A 74 -5.54 4.81 8.66
N ALA A 75 -6.75 5.03 8.13
CA ALA A 75 -7.39 6.35 8.13
C ALA A 75 -8.03 6.74 9.48
N ARG A 76 -8.16 5.80 10.43
CA ARG A 76 -8.73 6.07 11.76
C ARG A 76 -7.86 7.04 12.56
N ASN A 77 -8.47 7.75 13.50
CA ASN A 77 -7.76 8.61 14.48
C ASN A 77 -6.75 9.59 13.83
N LEU A 78 -7.10 10.18 12.68
CA LEU A 78 -6.21 11.02 11.86
C LEU A 78 -4.97 10.29 11.33
N GLY A 79 -5.03 8.97 11.25
CA GLY A 79 -3.91 8.14 10.84
C GLY A 79 -3.47 8.38 9.39
N TYR A 80 -4.32 8.95 8.53
CA TYR A 80 -3.93 9.37 7.17
C TYR A 80 -2.77 10.40 7.18
N GLU A 81 -2.75 11.33 8.16
CA GLU A 81 -1.64 12.29 8.31
C GLU A 81 -0.35 11.55 8.72
N THR A 82 -0.48 10.57 9.62
CA THR A 82 0.65 9.76 10.06
C THR A 82 1.14 8.82 8.96
N PHE A 83 0.22 8.29 8.14
CA PHE A 83 0.58 7.49 6.96
C PHE A 83 1.43 8.32 6.00
N GLU A 84 1.01 9.55 5.66
CA GLU A 84 1.77 10.45 4.79
C GLU A 84 3.14 10.83 5.39
N GLU A 85 3.23 11.01 6.71
CA GLU A 85 4.47 11.35 7.39
C GLU A 85 5.48 10.18 7.39
N LEU A 86 5.03 8.96 7.65
CA LEU A 86 5.91 7.82 7.97
C LEU A 86 6.01 6.76 6.86
N ILE A 87 5.01 6.65 6.00
CA ILE A 87 4.93 5.62 4.95
C ILE A 87 5.10 6.23 3.56
N GLY A 88 4.26 7.21 3.21
CA GLY A 88 4.26 7.87 1.90
C GLY A 88 2.93 8.50 1.55
N GLU A 89 2.83 9.09 0.37
CA GLU A 89 1.59 9.70 -0.11
C GLU A 89 0.45 8.68 -0.20
N CYS A 90 -0.77 9.06 0.17
CA CYS A 90 -1.94 8.18 0.11
C CYS A 90 -2.34 7.79 -1.31
N SER A 91 -2.07 8.67 -2.29
CA SER A 91 -2.30 8.42 -3.71
C SER A 91 -1.10 8.86 -4.52
N TRP A 92 -0.44 7.95 -5.19
CA TRP A 92 0.78 8.23 -5.92
C TRP A 92 1.08 7.25 -7.05
N LYS A 93 2.06 7.59 -7.88
CA LYS A 93 2.53 6.78 -8.99
C LYS A 93 4.01 6.45 -8.84
N LEU A 94 4.37 5.19 -9.07
CA LEU A 94 5.73 4.73 -9.17
C LEU A 94 5.97 4.04 -10.51
N THR A 95 7.00 4.46 -11.24
CA THR A 95 7.49 3.78 -12.44
C THR A 95 8.73 2.97 -12.08
N LYS A 96 8.76 1.71 -12.44
CA LYS A 96 9.87 0.80 -12.18
C LYS A 96 10.61 0.48 -13.48
N ASP A 97 11.83 1.01 -13.62
CA ASP A 97 12.80 0.71 -14.69
C ASP A 97 12.19 0.73 -16.12
N ASP A 98 11.22 1.61 -16.39
CA ASP A 98 10.45 1.69 -17.63
C ASP A 98 9.74 0.37 -18.05
N GLU A 99 9.53 -0.56 -17.10
CA GLU A 99 8.84 -1.82 -17.37
C GLU A 99 7.37 -1.78 -17.00
N PHE A 100 7.03 -1.19 -15.86
CA PHE A 100 5.66 -1.08 -15.39
C PHE A 100 5.44 0.13 -14.47
N VAL A 101 4.19 0.49 -14.31
CA VAL A 101 3.74 1.58 -13.43
C VAL A 101 2.76 1.04 -12.40
N VAL A 102 2.94 1.39 -11.13
CA VAL A 102 1.94 1.19 -10.09
C VAL A 102 1.28 2.53 -9.80
N ILE A 103 -0.05 2.55 -9.83
CA ILE A 103 -0.90 3.71 -9.54
C ILE A 103 -1.67 3.39 -8.27
N GLY A 104 -1.31 4.03 -7.16
CA GLY A 104 -1.98 3.88 -5.89
C GLY A 104 -3.13 4.84 -5.74
N LEU A 105 -4.26 4.35 -5.25
CA LEU A 105 -5.44 5.15 -4.94
C LEU A 105 -5.80 5.01 -3.47
N ASP A 106 -6.05 6.14 -2.83
CA ASP A 106 -6.66 6.15 -1.52
C ASP A 106 -8.16 5.92 -1.66
N SER A 107 -8.60 4.73 -1.28
CA SER A 107 -10.02 4.39 -1.20
C SER A 107 -10.56 4.44 0.22
N SER A 108 -9.74 4.86 1.19
CA SER A 108 -10.12 4.90 2.59
C SER A 108 -11.05 6.06 2.91
N SER A 109 -11.82 5.89 3.95
CA SER A 109 -12.60 6.97 4.58
C SER A 109 -12.51 6.77 6.09
N PRO A 110 -12.21 7.82 6.89
CA PRO A 110 -12.12 7.69 8.33
C PRO A 110 -13.38 7.07 8.94
N ASP A 111 -13.19 6.07 9.80
CA ASP A 111 -14.26 5.38 10.55
C ASP A 111 -15.36 4.69 9.72
N ILE A 112 -15.15 4.52 8.42
CA ILE A 112 -16.07 3.86 7.50
C ILE A 112 -15.37 2.67 6.85
N SER A 113 -16.00 1.50 6.90
CA SER A 113 -15.48 0.27 6.30
C SER A 113 -15.75 0.13 4.78
N SER A 114 -16.54 1.03 4.20
CA SER A 114 -16.79 1.05 2.76
C SER A 114 -15.82 2.00 2.08
N GLY A 115 -15.21 1.54 0.97
CA GLY A 115 -14.30 2.34 0.18
C GLY A 115 -14.99 3.31 -0.76
N ASN A 116 -14.32 4.41 -1.05
CA ASN A 116 -14.73 5.36 -2.07
C ASN A 116 -13.52 6.06 -2.68
N VAL A 117 -13.37 5.96 -3.98
CA VAL A 117 -12.40 6.76 -4.73
C VAL A 117 -13.10 7.97 -5.30
N GLY A 118 -12.79 9.14 -4.76
CA GLY A 118 -13.43 10.39 -5.18
C GLY A 118 -13.11 10.78 -6.63
N ARG A 119 -13.98 11.61 -7.22
CA ARG A 119 -13.81 12.07 -8.61
C ARG A 119 -12.42 12.66 -8.95
N PRO A 120 -11.76 13.42 -8.07
CA PRO A 120 -10.42 13.92 -8.38
C PRO A 120 -9.40 12.81 -8.62
N GLN A 121 -9.40 11.76 -7.79
CA GLN A 121 -8.52 10.61 -7.98
C GLN A 121 -8.87 9.81 -9.25
N HIS A 122 -10.17 9.68 -9.60
CA HIS A 122 -10.56 9.04 -10.85
C HIS A 122 -9.98 9.76 -12.07
N LEU A 123 -10.13 11.09 -12.13
CA LEU A 123 -9.59 11.90 -13.25
C LEU A 123 -8.06 11.83 -13.30
N TRP A 124 -7.41 11.83 -12.15
CA TRP A 124 -5.97 11.69 -12.06
C TRP A 124 -5.52 10.29 -12.53
N MET A 125 -6.20 9.23 -12.09
CA MET A 125 -5.93 7.86 -12.54
C MET A 125 -6.11 7.70 -14.04
N GLU A 126 -7.22 8.21 -14.62
CA GLU A 126 -7.45 8.20 -16.07
C GLU A 126 -6.27 8.82 -16.82
N HIS A 127 -5.82 9.99 -16.36
CA HIS A 127 -4.65 10.66 -16.97
C HIS A 127 -3.37 9.81 -16.86
N GLN A 128 -3.13 9.15 -15.72
CA GLN A 128 -1.97 8.28 -15.57
C GLN A 128 -2.05 7.05 -16.49
N LEU A 129 -3.23 6.44 -16.63
CA LEU A 129 -3.45 5.31 -17.52
C LEU A 129 -3.27 5.69 -18.99
N ASP A 130 -3.76 6.86 -19.40
CA ASP A 130 -3.54 7.38 -20.75
C ASP A 130 -2.05 7.56 -21.06
N GLN A 131 -1.26 8.08 -20.09
CA GLN A 131 0.20 8.17 -20.24
C GLN A 131 0.84 6.79 -20.35
N CYS A 132 0.42 5.80 -19.55
CA CYS A 132 0.94 4.44 -19.65
C CYS A 132 0.69 3.83 -21.05
N VAL A 133 -0.47 4.12 -21.65
CA VAL A 133 -0.76 3.66 -23.04
C VAL A 133 0.17 4.33 -24.05
N ILE A 134 0.43 5.64 -23.90
CA ILE A 134 1.34 6.38 -24.80
C ILE A 134 2.77 5.86 -24.68
N ASP A 135 3.21 5.57 -23.46
CA ASP A 135 4.56 5.12 -23.15
C ASP A 135 4.73 3.59 -23.30
N GLU A 136 3.68 2.89 -23.73
CA GLU A 136 3.62 1.42 -23.88
C GLU A 136 3.98 0.63 -22.59
N LEU A 137 3.67 1.21 -21.42
CA LEU A 137 3.95 0.63 -20.11
C LEU A 137 2.78 -0.22 -19.59
N PHE A 138 3.11 -1.34 -18.97
CA PHE A 138 2.12 -2.12 -18.21
C PHE A 138 1.75 -1.37 -16.93
N SER A 139 0.45 -1.24 -16.64
CA SER A 139 -0.05 -0.52 -15.46
C SER A 139 -0.74 -1.44 -14.47
N ILE A 140 -0.49 -1.20 -13.19
CA ILE A 140 -1.13 -1.87 -12.04
C ILE A 140 -1.83 -0.78 -11.23
N VAL A 141 -3.11 -0.93 -10.98
CA VAL A 141 -3.85 -0.05 -10.05
C VAL A 141 -3.97 -0.76 -8.71
N ALA A 142 -3.47 -0.12 -7.66
CA ALA A 142 -3.48 -0.61 -6.30
C ALA A 142 -4.42 0.23 -5.42
N LEU A 143 -5.35 -0.41 -4.74
CA LEU A 143 -6.25 0.19 -3.76
C LEU A 143 -6.66 -0.88 -2.73
N HIS A 144 -7.12 -0.45 -1.56
CA HIS A 144 -7.48 -1.38 -0.48
C HIS A 144 -8.84 -2.04 -0.71
N HIS A 145 -9.87 -1.25 -0.97
CA HIS A 145 -11.24 -1.78 -1.09
C HIS A 145 -11.47 -2.48 -2.43
N HIS A 146 -12.30 -3.51 -2.40
CA HIS A 146 -12.68 -4.23 -3.61
C HIS A 146 -13.49 -3.35 -4.57
N VAL A 147 -13.32 -3.58 -5.85
CA VAL A 147 -14.06 -2.91 -6.92
C VAL A 147 -15.30 -3.72 -7.24
N ILE A 148 -16.48 -3.07 -7.22
CA ILE A 148 -17.78 -3.70 -7.54
C ILE A 148 -18.26 -3.12 -8.87
#